data_2c32af11df1b6fa70e97100e4e0f27e0
#
_entry.id   2c32af11df1b6fa70e97100e4e0f27e0
#
_cell.length_a   1.000
_cell.length_b   1.000
_cell.length_c   1.000
_cell.angle_alpha   90.00
_cell.angle_beta   90.00
_cell.angle_gamma   90.00
#
_symmetry.space_group_name_H-M   'P 1'
#
loop_
_entity.id
_entity.type
_entity.pdbx_description
1 polymer ?
#
loop_
_entity_poly.entity_id
_entity_poly.type
_entity_poly.pdbx_seq_one_letter_code
_entity_poly.pdbx_strand_id
1 'polypeptide(L)'
;MFEDYKNLWVYIESNKGAAANVGLELLNPVRALAASVGEKVVAVVIDGENTEELGSEAIKYGADEVILVEGREYSDYSTDGYTNVLDNLVKKYKPSAMFIGATNRGRDLGPRLAA
;
A
#
# COMPACT_ATOMS: atom_id res chain seq x y z
N MET A 1 -4.60 -20.54 -6.47
CA MET A 1 -3.27 -21.10 -6.73
C MET A 1 -2.25 -19.98 -6.75
N PHE A 2 -0.99 -20.30 -6.53
CA PHE A 2 0.05 -19.26 -6.44
C PHE A 2 0.28 -18.53 -7.76
N GLU A 3 0.04 -19.16 -8.89
CA GLU A 3 0.19 -18.49 -10.18
C GLU A 3 -0.83 -17.40 -10.42
N ASP A 4 -1.90 -17.33 -9.62
CA ASP A 4 -2.86 -16.23 -9.69
C ASP A 4 -2.39 -15.00 -8.92
N TYR A 5 -1.40 -15.17 -8.08
CA TYR A 5 -0.87 -14.10 -7.24
C TYR A 5 0.27 -13.41 -7.96
N LYS A 6 0.18 -12.08 -8.09
CA LYS A 6 1.23 -11.33 -8.75
C LYS A 6 1.24 -9.90 -8.27
N ASN A 7 2.37 -9.25 -8.53
CA ASN A 7 2.68 -7.87 -8.20
C ASN A 7 2.99 -7.67 -6.73
N LEU A 8 3.91 -6.78 -6.49
CA LEU A 8 4.35 -6.45 -5.14
C LEU A 8 3.69 -5.14 -4.74
N TRP A 9 3.02 -5.15 -3.61
CA TRP A 9 2.30 -3.98 -3.11
C TRP A 9 3.11 -3.29 -2.03
N VAL A 10 3.06 -1.96 -2.03
CA VAL A 10 3.63 -1.13 -0.96
C VAL A 10 2.49 -0.28 -0.39
N TYR A 11 2.26 -0.43 0.90
CA TYR A 11 1.30 0.43 1.59
C TYR A 11 1.95 1.78 1.84
N ILE A 12 1.35 2.85 1.32
CA ILE A 12 1.84 4.21 1.49
C ILE A 12 1.11 4.83 2.68
N GLU A 13 1.78 4.87 3.81
CA GLU A 13 1.21 5.51 4.99
C GLU A 13 1.04 7.00 4.74
N SER A 14 -0.13 7.53 5.06
CA SER A 14 -0.42 8.95 4.91
C SER A 14 -1.27 9.42 6.07
N ASN A 15 -1.31 10.73 6.28
CA ASN A 15 -2.12 11.33 7.32
C ASN A 15 -2.64 12.66 6.81
N LYS A 16 -3.97 12.76 6.69
CA LYS A 16 -4.66 13.97 6.23
C LYS A 16 -4.09 14.49 4.91
N GLY A 17 -3.92 13.57 3.96
CA GLY A 17 -3.50 13.91 2.61
C GLY A 17 -2.00 14.13 2.42
N ALA A 18 -1.16 13.79 3.40
CA ALA A 18 0.29 13.91 3.30
C ALA A 18 0.95 12.57 3.53
N ALA A 19 1.80 12.14 2.59
CA ALA A 19 2.47 10.86 2.67
C ALA A 19 3.62 10.89 3.67
N ALA A 20 3.76 9.79 4.42
CA ALA A 20 4.94 9.57 5.25
C ALA A 20 6.08 9.05 4.38
N ASN A 21 7.29 9.53 4.61
CA ASN A 21 8.44 9.19 3.79
C ASN A 21 8.75 7.69 3.77
N VAL A 22 8.45 6.99 4.86
CA VAL A 22 8.80 5.56 4.98
C VAL A 22 8.19 4.72 3.86
N GLY A 23 6.93 4.95 3.50
CA GLY A 23 6.30 4.22 2.40
C GLY A 23 6.90 4.57 1.06
N LEU A 24 7.13 5.86 0.82
CA LEU A 24 7.75 6.32 -0.42
C LEU A 24 9.16 5.76 -0.58
N GLU A 25 9.93 5.71 0.50
CA GLU A 25 11.29 5.18 0.47
C GLU A 25 11.33 3.68 0.19
N LEU A 26 10.29 2.94 0.56
CA LEU A 26 10.20 1.50 0.26
C LEU A 26 10.02 1.23 -1.23
N LEU A 27 9.45 2.16 -1.98
CA LEU A 27 9.14 1.93 -3.39
C LEU A 27 10.38 1.57 -4.21
N ASN A 28 11.49 2.23 -3.97
CA ASN A 28 12.71 1.98 -4.75
C ASN A 28 13.26 0.56 -4.58
N PRO A 29 13.52 0.08 -3.34
CA PRO A 29 14.00 -1.30 -3.19
C PRO A 29 12.97 -2.34 -3.60
N VAL A 30 11.67 -2.09 -3.39
CA VAL A 30 10.63 -3.03 -3.82
C VAL A 30 10.55 -3.07 -5.35
N ARG A 31 10.76 -1.95 -6.02
CA ARG A 31 10.81 -1.91 -7.49
C ARG A 31 11.95 -2.77 -8.03
N ALA A 32 13.12 -2.70 -7.40
CA ALA A 32 14.25 -3.53 -7.81
C ALA A 32 13.92 -5.02 -7.64
N LEU A 33 13.28 -5.38 -6.53
CA LEU A 33 12.85 -6.74 -6.29
C LEU A 33 11.81 -7.19 -7.32
N ALA A 34 10.84 -6.35 -7.61
CA ALA A 34 9.79 -6.66 -8.60
C ALA A 34 10.39 -6.90 -9.98
N ALA A 35 11.34 -6.07 -10.39
CA ALA A 35 12.00 -6.22 -11.68
C ALA A 35 12.71 -7.58 -11.77
N SER A 36 13.32 -8.04 -10.68
CA SER A 36 14.04 -9.32 -10.68
C SER A 36 13.11 -10.52 -10.86
N VAL A 37 11.83 -10.38 -10.56
CA VAL A 37 10.85 -11.46 -10.70
C VAL A 37 9.80 -11.18 -11.78
N GLY A 38 9.99 -10.11 -12.55
CA GLY A 38 9.09 -9.78 -13.66
C GLY A 38 7.71 -9.30 -13.22
N GLU A 39 7.61 -8.66 -12.07
CA GLU A 39 6.34 -8.17 -11.55
C GLU A 39 6.35 -6.64 -11.43
N LYS A 40 5.16 -6.08 -11.23
CA LYS A 40 4.99 -4.64 -11.05
C LYS A 40 4.93 -4.27 -9.57
N VAL A 41 5.20 -3.00 -9.28
CA VAL A 41 5.01 -2.43 -7.95
C VAL A 41 3.73 -1.62 -7.94
N VAL A 42 2.85 -1.94 -7.00
CA VAL A 42 1.57 -1.25 -6.84
C VAL A 42 1.58 -0.54 -5.49
N ALA A 43 1.39 0.77 -5.50
CA ALA A 43 1.26 1.54 -4.27
C ALA A 43 -0.21 1.57 -3.85
N VAL A 44 -0.47 1.32 -2.56
CA VAL A 44 -1.82 1.35 -2.02
C VAL A 44 -1.94 2.54 -1.09
N VAL A 45 -2.91 3.42 -1.35
CA VAL A 45 -3.15 4.64 -0.59
C VAL A 45 -4.56 4.61 -0.03
N ILE A 46 -4.69 4.77 1.29
CA ILE A 46 -5.98 4.89 1.97
C ILE A 46 -5.95 6.18 2.77
N ASP A 47 -6.83 7.11 2.45
CA ASP A 47 -6.89 8.39 3.17
C ASP A 47 -8.29 8.99 3.03
N GLY A 48 -8.57 9.99 3.84
CA GLY A 48 -9.82 10.73 3.76
C GLY A 48 -9.84 11.76 2.66
N GLU A 49 -8.68 12.11 2.12
CA GLU A 49 -8.55 13.16 1.11
C GLU A 49 -7.24 13.01 0.33
N ASN A 50 -7.19 13.67 -0.82
CA ASN A 50 -5.95 13.87 -1.57
C ASN A 50 -5.28 12.60 -2.11
N THR A 51 -6.04 11.52 -2.27
CA THR A 51 -5.45 10.24 -2.69
C THR A 51 -4.86 10.30 -4.10
N GLU A 52 -5.44 11.09 -5.00
CA GLU A 52 -4.89 11.22 -6.36
C GLU A 52 -3.49 11.82 -6.36
N GLU A 53 -3.28 12.85 -5.54
CA GLU A 53 -1.96 13.47 -5.43
C GLU A 53 -0.97 12.52 -4.75
N LEU A 54 -1.42 11.81 -3.72
CA LEU A 54 -0.59 10.80 -3.05
C LEU A 54 -0.20 9.70 -4.03
N GLY A 55 -1.12 9.26 -4.87
CA GLY A 55 -0.84 8.28 -5.91
C GLY A 55 0.16 8.78 -6.94
N SER A 56 0.02 10.03 -7.37
CA SER A 56 0.96 10.65 -8.31
C SER A 56 2.35 10.72 -7.71
N GLU A 57 2.44 11.06 -6.43
CA GLU A 57 3.72 11.09 -5.73
C GLU A 57 4.36 9.70 -5.67
N ALA A 58 3.56 8.68 -5.39
CA ALA A 58 4.05 7.30 -5.37
C ALA A 58 4.60 6.87 -6.73
N ILE A 59 3.95 7.27 -7.82
CA ILE A 59 4.44 6.97 -9.16
C ILE A 59 5.80 7.63 -9.40
N LYS A 60 5.97 8.87 -8.96
CA LYS A 60 7.26 9.55 -9.08
C LYS A 60 8.37 8.83 -8.32
N TYR A 61 8.03 8.15 -7.22
CA TYR A 61 8.99 7.41 -6.42
C TYR A 61 9.22 5.98 -6.91
N GLY A 62 8.48 5.53 -7.92
CA GLY A 62 8.75 4.26 -8.56
C GLY A 62 7.61 3.26 -8.64
N ALA A 63 6.40 3.61 -8.22
CA ALA A 63 5.25 2.73 -8.38
C ALA A 63 4.85 2.66 -9.86
N ASP A 64 4.51 1.47 -10.32
CA ASP A 64 4.00 1.27 -11.67
C ASP A 64 2.51 1.54 -11.75
N GLU A 65 1.79 1.20 -10.68
CA GLU A 65 0.34 1.37 -10.57
C GLU A 65 0.00 1.82 -9.16
N VAL A 66 -1.19 2.38 -8.99
CA VAL A 66 -1.67 2.78 -7.68
C VAL A 66 -3.09 2.29 -7.47
N ILE A 67 -3.42 1.96 -6.22
CA ILE A 67 -4.79 1.69 -5.79
C ILE A 67 -5.14 2.78 -4.79
N LEU A 68 -6.17 3.55 -5.10
CA LEU A 68 -6.57 4.69 -4.28
C LEU A 68 -7.91 4.38 -3.60
N VAL A 69 -7.94 4.48 -2.28
CA VAL A 69 -9.17 4.33 -1.50
C VAL A 69 -9.38 5.61 -0.72
N GLU A 70 -10.38 6.38 -1.10
CA GLU A 70 -10.68 7.66 -0.48
C GLU A 70 -12.07 7.62 0.16
N GLY A 71 -12.17 8.14 1.38
CA GLY A 71 -13.44 8.23 2.07
C GLY A 71 -13.26 8.94 3.39
N ARG A 72 -14.29 9.68 3.82
CA ARG A 72 -14.24 10.41 5.09
C ARG A 72 -13.91 9.52 6.27
N GLU A 73 -14.39 8.28 6.23
CA GLU A 73 -14.15 7.29 7.29
C GLU A 73 -12.68 6.94 7.43
N TYR A 74 -11.85 7.27 6.43
CA TYR A 74 -10.42 6.99 6.45
C TYR A 74 -9.57 8.22 6.79
N SER A 75 -10.20 9.34 7.16
CA SER A 75 -9.48 10.56 7.54
C SER A 75 -8.59 10.35 8.76
N ASP A 76 -9.05 9.54 9.70
CA ASP A 76 -8.27 9.14 10.85
C ASP A 76 -7.99 7.66 10.77
N TYR A 77 -6.79 7.27 11.15
CA TYR A 77 -6.40 5.87 11.11
C TYR A 77 -7.25 5.06 12.09
N SER A 78 -7.80 3.97 11.61
CA SER A 78 -8.50 2.97 12.41
C SER A 78 -7.96 1.60 12.03
N THR A 79 -7.44 0.86 13.01
CA THR A 79 -6.88 -0.47 12.75
C THR A 79 -7.90 -1.36 12.04
N ASP A 80 -9.11 -1.43 12.57
CA ASP A 80 -10.14 -2.31 12.00
C ASP A 80 -10.58 -1.85 10.62
N GLY A 81 -10.80 -0.56 10.43
CA GLY A 81 -11.24 -0.02 9.15
C GLY A 81 -10.20 -0.23 8.06
N TYR A 82 -8.94 0.10 8.34
CA TYR A 82 -7.87 -0.05 7.37
C TYR A 82 -7.57 -1.51 7.09
N THR A 83 -7.59 -2.37 8.11
CA THR A 83 -7.39 -3.81 7.93
C THR A 83 -8.47 -4.39 7.02
N ASN A 84 -9.73 -4.00 7.21
CA ASN A 84 -10.83 -4.47 6.36
C ASN A 84 -10.61 -4.07 4.89
N VAL A 85 -10.23 -2.83 4.64
CA VAL A 85 -9.98 -2.35 3.28
C VAL A 85 -8.87 -3.16 2.63
N LEU A 86 -7.74 -3.28 3.32
CA LEU A 86 -6.58 -3.99 2.78
C LEU A 86 -6.88 -5.47 2.57
N ASP A 87 -7.57 -6.10 3.51
CA ASP A 87 -7.95 -7.51 3.39
C ASP A 87 -8.84 -7.74 2.16
N ASN A 88 -9.82 -6.87 1.93
CA ASN A 88 -10.68 -6.97 0.77
C ASN A 88 -9.91 -6.78 -0.54
N LEU A 89 -8.98 -5.83 -0.56
CA LEU A 89 -8.15 -5.60 -1.74
C LEU A 89 -7.23 -6.78 -2.03
N VAL A 90 -6.63 -7.36 -0.98
CA VAL A 90 -5.76 -8.53 -1.14
C VAL A 90 -6.54 -9.71 -1.70
N LYS A 91 -7.74 -9.95 -1.21
CA LYS A 91 -8.58 -11.05 -1.69
C LYS A 91 -9.02 -10.85 -3.12
N LYS A 92 -9.25 -9.60 -3.51
CA LYS A 92 -9.73 -9.27 -4.86
C LYS A 92 -8.61 -9.30 -5.89
N TYR A 93 -7.47 -8.69 -5.58
CA TYR A 93 -6.38 -8.49 -6.55
C TYR A 93 -5.20 -9.45 -6.37
N LYS A 94 -5.12 -10.15 -5.27
CA LYS A 94 -4.14 -11.22 -5.01
C LYS A 94 -2.69 -10.80 -5.27
N PRO A 95 -2.13 -9.87 -4.48
CA PRO A 95 -0.71 -9.53 -4.60
C PRO A 95 0.18 -10.68 -4.14
N SER A 96 1.37 -10.77 -4.72
CA SER A 96 2.37 -11.76 -4.29
C SER A 96 2.88 -11.45 -2.89
N ALA A 97 3.02 -10.17 -2.58
CA ALA A 97 3.51 -9.72 -1.27
C ALA A 97 3.05 -8.29 -1.03
N MET A 98 2.98 -7.91 0.25
CA MET A 98 2.70 -6.54 0.65
C MET A 98 3.79 -6.06 1.59
N PHE A 99 4.35 -4.90 1.31
CA PHE A 99 5.40 -4.29 2.12
C PHE A 99 4.83 -3.11 2.90
N ILE A 100 5.06 -3.10 4.19
CA ILE A 100 4.55 -2.10 5.11
C ILE A 100 5.73 -1.58 5.94
N GLY A 101 5.84 -0.25 6.07
CA GLY A 101 6.92 0.35 6.83
C GLY A 101 6.88 0.00 8.31
N ALA A 102 8.04 0.03 8.95
CA ALA A 102 8.18 -0.29 10.38
C ALA A 102 7.82 0.92 11.25
N THR A 103 6.60 1.42 11.09
CA THR A 103 6.04 2.50 11.90
C THR A 103 5.07 1.91 12.92
N ASN A 104 4.56 2.73 13.84
CA ASN A 104 3.55 2.27 14.78
C ASN A 104 2.33 1.71 14.05
N ARG A 105 1.87 2.41 13.00
CA ARG A 105 0.75 1.94 12.19
C ARG A 105 1.08 0.64 11.46
N GLY A 106 2.28 0.55 10.88
CA GLY A 106 2.71 -0.64 10.16
C GLY A 106 2.84 -1.85 11.07
N ARG A 107 3.34 -1.66 12.28
CA ARG A 107 3.45 -2.74 13.27
C ARG A 107 2.09 -3.20 13.75
N ASP A 108 1.08 -2.35 13.63
CA ASP A 108 -0.30 -2.69 13.98
C ASP A 108 -0.99 -3.42 12.81
N LEU A 109 -0.87 -2.89 11.59
CA LEU A 109 -1.52 -3.47 10.40
C LEU A 109 -0.92 -4.81 9.97
N GLY A 110 0.41 -4.93 10.00
CA GLY A 110 1.09 -6.09 9.48
C GLY A 110 0.61 -7.40 10.09
N PRO A 111 0.66 -7.56 11.43
CA PRO A 111 0.18 -8.79 12.06
C PRO A 111 -1.31 -9.07 11.83
N ARG A 112 -2.13 -8.03 11.76
CA ARG A 112 -3.57 -8.17 11.52
C ARG A 112 -3.84 -8.73 10.13
N LEU A 113 -3.10 -8.27 9.13
CA LEU A 113 -3.26 -8.76 7.75
C LEU A 113 -2.71 -10.17 7.58
N ALA A 114 -1.68 -10.53 8.35
CA ALA A 114 -1.08 -11.85 8.27
C ALA A 114 -1.93 -12.92 8.95
N ALA A 115 -2.83 -12.51 9.80
CA ALA A 115 -3.67 -13.47 10.57
C ALA A 115 -4.76 -14.12 9.72
#